data_f3df0d1234345e6cb4503642577fda4f
#
_entry.id   f3df0d1234345e6cb4503642577fda4f
#
_cell.length_a   1.000
_cell.length_b   1.000
_cell.length_c   1.000
_cell.angle_alpha   90.00
_cell.angle_beta   90.00
_cell.angle_gamma   90.00
#
_symmetry.space_group_name_H-M   'P 1'
#
loop_
_entity.id
_entity.type
_entity.pdbx_description
1 polymer ?
#
loop_
_entity_poly.entity_id
_entity_poly.type
_entity_poly.pdbx_seq_one_letter_code
_entity_poly.pdbx_strand_id
1 'polypeptide(L)'
;EAPGETEIFQGRKFKTYRGMGSIAAMKKGSSDRYFQGSVNEANKLVPEGIEGRVAYKGSAADIVFQMIGGIRSGMGYVGAANLQELHENAQFVEMSGAGLKESHPHDVQITNEAPNYSVQ
;
A
#
# COMPACT_ATOMS: atom_id res chain seq x y z
N GLU A 1 9.94 3.50 4.23
CA GLU A 1 9.45 3.23 5.60
C GLU A 1 8.26 4.13 5.94
N ALA A 2 7.12 3.52 6.25
CA ALA A 2 6.00 4.25 6.81
C ALA A 2 6.26 4.55 8.30
N PRO A 3 5.82 5.70 8.84
CA PRO A 3 5.83 5.93 10.28
C PRO A 3 4.92 4.93 10.97
N GLY A 4 5.11 4.73 12.27
CA GLY A 4 4.32 3.80 13.07
C GLY A 4 5.16 2.69 13.70
N GLU A 5 4.55 2.03 14.66
CA GLU A 5 5.19 0.93 15.39
C GLU A 5 5.30 -0.31 14.49
N THR A 6 6.37 -1.06 14.68
CA THR A 6 6.57 -2.34 14.01
C THR A 6 6.09 -3.46 14.91
N GLU A 7 5.27 -4.34 14.37
CA GLU A 7 4.71 -5.52 15.03
C GLU A 7 5.19 -6.78 14.31
N ILE A 8 5.49 -7.84 15.08
CA ILE A 8 5.73 -9.16 14.53
C ILE A 8 4.48 -10.02 14.77
N PHE A 9 3.91 -10.51 13.69
CA PHE A 9 2.75 -11.39 13.74
C PHE A 9 2.97 -12.59 12.82
N GLN A 10 2.81 -13.79 13.35
CA GLN A 10 3.04 -15.05 12.64
C GLN A 10 4.41 -15.09 11.92
N GLY A 11 5.47 -14.60 12.58
CA GLY A 11 6.82 -14.58 12.03
C GLY A 11 7.08 -13.51 10.95
N ARG A 12 6.12 -12.65 10.65
CA ARG A 12 6.25 -11.57 9.67
C ARG A 12 6.19 -10.20 10.33
N LYS A 13 6.91 -9.24 9.75
CA LYS A 13 6.89 -7.84 10.18
C LYS A 13 5.71 -7.10 9.57
N PHE A 14 5.04 -6.30 10.40
CA PHE A 14 3.96 -5.40 10.01
C PHE A 14 4.19 -4.02 10.61
N LYS A 15 3.59 -3.00 10.00
CA LYS A 15 3.40 -1.68 10.59
C LYS A 15 1.97 -1.56 11.09
N THR A 16 1.81 -1.06 12.31
CA THR A 16 0.48 -0.80 12.87
C THR A 16 -0.15 0.40 12.18
N TYR A 17 -1.44 0.30 11.95
CA TYR A 17 -2.27 1.37 11.40
C TYR A 17 -3.41 1.68 12.36
N ARG A 18 -3.64 2.95 12.62
CA ARG A 18 -4.76 3.43 13.44
C ARG A 18 -5.42 4.62 12.77
N GLY A 19 -6.68 4.49 12.43
CA GLY A 19 -7.50 5.63 12.07
C GLY A 19 -7.63 6.58 13.26
N MET A 20 -7.73 7.89 13.03
CA MET A 20 -7.81 8.90 14.10
C MET A 20 -9.03 8.71 15.00
N GLY A 21 -10.14 8.20 14.47
CA GLY A 21 -11.36 7.84 15.21
C GLY A 21 -11.35 6.42 15.77
N SER A 22 -10.24 5.69 15.74
CA SER A 22 -10.12 4.38 16.39
C SER A 22 -9.99 4.50 17.89
N ILE A 23 -10.39 3.48 18.64
CA ILE A 23 -10.29 3.47 20.10
C ILE A 23 -8.85 3.71 20.55
N ALA A 24 -7.86 3.06 19.93
CA ALA A 24 -6.46 3.23 20.30
C ALA A 24 -5.94 4.65 20.03
N ALA A 25 -6.36 5.28 18.95
CA ALA A 25 -5.98 6.66 18.62
C ALA A 25 -6.65 7.66 19.57
N MET A 26 -7.94 7.48 19.88
CA MET A 26 -8.68 8.34 20.80
C MET A 26 -8.11 8.27 22.21
N LYS A 27 -7.72 7.10 22.70
CA LYS A 27 -7.02 6.93 23.98
C LYS A 27 -5.67 7.65 24.03
N LYS A 28 -4.99 7.84 22.88
CA LYS A 28 -3.73 8.57 22.77
C LYS A 28 -3.88 10.08 22.54
N GLY A 29 -5.10 10.63 22.60
CA GLY A 29 -5.36 12.07 22.60
C GLY A 29 -6.07 12.62 21.36
N SER A 30 -6.57 11.79 20.43
CA SER A 30 -7.33 12.29 19.28
C SER A 30 -8.85 12.43 19.52
N SER A 31 -9.33 12.14 20.73
CA SER A 31 -10.75 12.18 21.11
C SER A 31 -11.39 13.56 20.94
N ASP A 32 -10.61 14.63 21.11
CA ASP A 32 -11.13 16.01 20.98
C ASP A 32 -11.70 16.31 19.59
N ARG A 33 -11.15 15.71 18.54
CA ARG A 33 -11.62 15.85 17.15
C ARG A 33 -12.99 15.22 16.92
N TYR A 34 -13.39 14.32 17.82
CA TYR A 34 -14.67 13.61 17.74
C TYR A 34 -15.64 14.05 18.84
N PHE A 35 -15.41 15.25 19.42
CA PHE A 35 -16.23 15.84 20.47
C PHE A 35 -16.41 14.95 21.72
N GLN A 36 -15.45 14.07 21.96
CA GLN A 36 -15.49 13.12 23.08
C GLN A 36 -14.60 13.53 24.25
N GLY A 37 -13.93 14.67 24.18
CA GLY A 37 -13.20 15.35 25.24
C GLY A 37 -12.27 14.46 26.06
N SER A 38 -12.27 14.63 27.39
CA SER A 38 -11.41 13.92 28.32
C SER A 38 -11.91 12.52 28.73
N VAL A 39 -12.67 11.83 27.88
CA VAL A 39 -13.18 10.49 28.18
C VAL A 39 -12.07 9.48 28.08
N ASN A 40 -11.61 8.97 29.22
CA ASN A 40 -10.52 7.99 29.30
C ASN A 40 -11.01 6.53 29.32
N GLU A 41 -12.28 6.27 29.50
CA GLU A 41 -12.84 4.93 29.54
C GLU A 41 -13.23 4.46 28.13
N ALA A 42 -12.65 3.36 27.66
CA ALA A 42 -12.85 2.85 26.31
C ALA A 42 -14.32 2.53 25.96
N ASN A 43 -15.12 2.18 26.96
CA ASN A 43 -16.55 1.89 26.82
C ASN A 43 -17.41 3.15 26.63
N LYS A 44 -16.84 4.33 26.82
CA LYS A 44 -17.50 5.63 26.59
C LYS A 44 -17.08 6.28 25.27
N LEU A 45 -16.09 5.69 24.57
CA LEU A 45 -15.65 6.16 23.27
C LEU A 45 -16.47 5.49 22.16
N VAL A 46 -16.97 6.31 21.23
CA VAL A 46 -17.65 5.80 20.02
C VAL A 46 -16.65 5.74 18.88
N PRO A 47 -16.18 4.55 18.48
CA PRO A 47 -15.19 4.42 17.44
C PRO A 47 -15.81 4.66 16.05
N GLU A 48 -15.16 5.49 15.25
CA GLU A 48 -15.48 5.75 13.83
C GLU A 48 -14.35 5.30 12.92
N GLY A 49 -13.18 5.01 13.47
CA GLY A 49 -11.99 4.57 12.75
C GLY A 49 -11.60 3.14 13.05
N ILE A 50 -10.89 2.53 12.11
CA ILE A 50 -10.38 1.18 12.22
C ILE A 50 -8.96 1.14 12.80
N GLU A 51 -8.61 0.01 13.37
CA GLU A 51 -7.25 -0.39 13.69
C GLU A 51 -6.86 -1.57 12.79
N GLY A 52 -5.61 -1.62 12.36
CA GLY A 52 -5.15 -2.66 11.48
C GLY A 52 -3.64 -2.73 11.41
N ARG A 53 -3.16 -3.55 10.53
CA ARG A 53 -1.75 -3.71 10.24
C ARG A 53 -1.52 -3.80 8.74
N VAL A 54 -0.39 -3.27 8.27
CA VAL A 54 0.06 -3.41 6.89
C VAL A 54 1.39 -4.14 6.86
N ALA A 55 1.59 -4.98 5.85
CA ALA A 55 2.84 -5.71 5.70
C ALA A 55 4.01 -4.71 5.58
N TYR A 56 5.08 -4.96 6.32
CA TYR A 56 6.31 -4.18 6.23
C TYR A 56 6.96 -4.42 4.86
N LYS A 57 7.16 -3.36 4.10
CA LYS A 57 7.72 -3.41 2.74
C LYS A 57 9.21 -3.07 2.65
N GLY A 58 9.85 -2.77 3.78
CA GLY A 58 11.26 -2.41 3.83
C GLY A 58 11.52 -0.91 3.70
N SER A 59 12.69 -0.56 3.22
CA SER A 59 13.12 0.83 3.05
C SER A 59 12.31 1.54 1.97
N ALA A 60 11.97 2.81 2.21
CA ALA A 60 11.37 3.67 1.18
C ALA A 60 12.28 3.83 -0.04
N ALA A 61 13.60 3.85 0.17
CA ALA A 61 14.57 3.95 -0.91
C ALA A 61 14.48 2.76 -1.88
N ASP A 62 14.32 1.54 -1.36
CA ASP A 62 14.17 0.34 -2.19
C ASP A 62 12.87 0.36 -2.99
N ILE A 63 11.79 0.81 -2.36
CA ILE A 63 10.49 0.95 -3.04
C ILE A 63 10.56 2.00 -4.16
N VAL A 64 11.15 3.17 -3.88
CA VAL A 64 11.34 4.23 -4.89
C VAL A 64 12.22 3.74 -6.03
N PHE A 65 13.30 3.03 -5.73
CA PHE A 65 14.17 2.43 -6.75
C PHE A 65 13.40 1.48 -7.68
N GLN A 66 12.55 0.60 -7.12
CA GLN A 66 11.70 -0.31 -7.91
C GLN A 66 10.69 0.47 -8.77
N MET A 67 10.06 1.51 -8.21
CA MET A 67 9.12 2.36 -8.95
C MET A 67 9.80 3.08 -10.14
N ILE A 68 10.98 3.65 -9.92
CA ILE A 68 11.77 4.29 -10.99
C ILE A 68 12.16 3.27 -12.05
N GLY A 69 12.57 2.07 -11.65
CA GLY A 69 12.87 0.96 -12.56
C GLY A 69 11.66 0.61 -13.43
N GLY A 70 10.48 0.53 -12.83
CA GLY A 70 9.21 0.28 -13.55
C GLY A 70 8.88 1.37 -14.56
N ILE A 71 9.03 2.66 -14.19
CA ILE A 71 8.82 3.79 -15.10
C ILE A 71 9.80 3.71 -16.29
N ARG A 72 11.09 3.49 -16.04
CA ARG A 72 12.11 3.35 -17.09
C ARG A 72 11.80 2.20 -18.05
N SER A 73 11.38 1.07 -17.53
CA SER A 73 10.95 -0.06 -18.37
C SER A 73 9.74 0.30 -19.21
N GLY A 74 8.73 0.95 -18.63
CA GLY A 74 7.55 1.44 -19.36
C GLY A 74 7.90 2.43 -20.46
N MET A 75 8.83 3.37 -20.20
CA MET A 75 9.35 4.30 -21.18
C MET A 75 10.01 3.54 -22.36
N GLY A 76 10.78 2.48 -22.07
CA GLY A 76 11.39 1.63 -23.09
C GLY A 76 10.35 0.95 -23.97
N TYR A 77 9.28 0.41 -23.39
CA TYR A 77 8.18 -0.23 -24.14
C TYR A 77 7.40 0.75 -25.02
N VAL A 78 7.21 1.98 -24.56
CA VAL A 78 6.49 3.03 -25.31
C VAL A 78 7.41 3.73 -26.34
N GLY A 79 8.73 3.58 -26.20
CA GLY A 79 9.71 4.29 -27.02
C GLY A 79 9.89 5.75 -26.65
N ALA A 80 9.64 6.11 -25.38
CA ALA A 80 9.76 7.48 -24.87
C ALA A 80 11.15 7.72 -24.28
N ALA A 81 11.83 8.78 -24.72
CA ALA A 81 13.15 9.18 -24.22
C ALA A 81 13.09 10.00 -22.92
N ASN A 82 11.94 10.59 -22.62
CA ASN A 82 11.71 11.40 -21.42
C ASN A 82 10.24 11.30 -20.97
N LEU A 83 9.91 11.88 -19.80
CA LEU A 83 8.57 11.82 -19.24
C LEU A 83 7.52 12.56 -20.07
N GLN A 84 7.91 13.62 -20.78
CA GLN A 84 6.99 14.33 -21.66
C GLN A 84 6.57 13.46 -22.82
N GLU A 85 7.52 12.81 -23.49
CA GLU A 85 7.23 11.85 -24.57
C GLU A 85 6.41 10.64 -24.08
N LEU A 86 6.66 10.18 -22.83
CA LEU A 86 5.84 9.13 -22.23
C LEU A 86 4.38 9.56 -22.14
N HIS A 87 4.11 10.79 -21.69
CA HIS A 87 2.75 11.33 -21.60
C HIS A 87 2.08 11.52 -22.96
N GLU A 88 2.85 11.93 -23.97
CA GLU A 88 2.34 12.21 -25.31
C GLU A 88 2.11 10.93 -26.14
N ASN A 89 2.99 9.93 -25.97
CA ASN A 89 2.99 8.72 -26.80
C ASN A 89 2.27 7.53 -26.16
N ALA A 90 2.05 7.53 -24.84
CA ALA A 90 1.39 6.43 -24.15
C ALA A 90 -0.09 6.32 -24.59
N GLN A 91 -0.49 5.12 -24.94
CA GLN A 91 -1.88 4.79 -25.28
C GLN A 91 -2.40 3.75 -24.30
N PHE A 92 -3.57 4.04 -23.72
CA PHE A 92 -4.24 3.10 -22.84
C PHE A 92 -5.19 2.22 -23.65
N VAL A 93 -5.24 0.95 -23.29
CA VAL A 93 -6.17 -0.02 -23.87
C VAL A 93 -7.09 -0.57 -22.77
N GLU A 94 -8.36 -0.75 -23.10
CA GLU A 94 -9.27 -1.48 -22.23
C GLU A 94 -9.01 -2.98 -22.32
N MET A 95 -9.02 -3.64 -21.17
CA MET A 95 -8.75 -5.07 -21.08
C MET A 95 -9.89 -5.77 -20.35
N SER A 96 -10.36 -6.88 -20.88
CA SER A 96 -11.32 -7.74 -20.20
C SER A 96 -10.66 -8.49 -19.04
N GLY A 97 -11.47 -8.98 -18.09
CA GLY A 97 -10.95 -9.82 -16.99
C GLY A 97 -10.26 -11.10 -17.49
N ALA A 98 -10.73 -11.67 -18.61
CA ALA A 98 -10.07 -12.81 -19.23
C ALA A 98 -8.71 -12.42 -19.86
N GLY A 99 -8.64 -11.29 -20.53
CA GLY A 99 -7.39 -10.76 -21.09
C GLY A 99 -6.38 -10.42 -19.99
N LEU A 100 -6.85 -9.88 -18.85
CA LEU A 100 -6.00 -9.60 -17.70
C LEU A 100 -5.39 -10.89 -17.12
N LYS A 101 -6.21 -11.94 -16.95
CA LYS A 101 -5.74 -13.24 -16.48
C LYS A 101 -4.70 -13.85 -17.43
N GLU A 102 -4.94 -13.76 -18.75
CA GLU A 102 -4.02 -14.27 -19.76
C GLU A 102 -2.71 -13.48 -19.82
N SER A 103 -2.73 -12.19 -19.48
CA SER A 103 -1.54 -11.31 -19.47
C SER A 103 -0.61 -11.54 -18.27
N HIS A 104 -1.08 -12.22 -17.23
CA HIS A 104 -0.29 -12.58 -16.05
C HIS A 104 0.15 -14.03 -16.12
N PRO A 105 1.19 -14.44 -15.35
CA PRO A 105 1.50 -15.85 -15.20
C PRO A 105 0.26 -16.63 -14.74
N HIS A 106 -0.14 -17.61 -15.53
CA HIS A 106 -1.27 -18.49 -15.22
C HIS A 106 -0.86 -19.95 -15.41
N ASP A 107 -1.58 -20.85 -14.76
CA ASP A 107 -1.32 -22.30 -14.80
C ASP A 107 0.10 -22.70 -14.33
N VAL A 108 0.74 -21.85 -13.52
CA VAL A 108 2.05 -22.10 -12.91
C VAL A 108 2.01 -21.85 -11.41
N GLN A 109 2.74 -22.62 -10.66
CA GLN A 109 2.99 -22.34 -9.25
C GLN A 109 4.22 -21.43 -9.14
N ILE A 110 4.00 -20.17 -8.76
CA ILE A 110 5.10 -19.21 -8.57
C ILE A 110 5.88 -19.62 -7.31
N THR A 111 7.16 -19.91 -7.47
CA THR A 111 8.05 -20.28 -6.37
C THR A 111 8.90 -19.11 -5.88
N ASN A 112 9.07 -18.07 -6.71
CA ASN A 112 9.79 -16.85 -6.37
C ASN A 112 9.13 -15.67 -7.07
N GLU A 113 8.60 -14.73 -6.29
CA GLU A 113 7.95 -13.52 -6.81
C GLU A 113 8.97 -12.42 -7.10
N ALA A 114 8.72 -11.64 -8.15
CA ALA A 114 9.46 -10.41 -8.35
C ALA A 114 9.12 -9.39 -7.23
N PRO A 115 10.06 -8.49 -6.84
CA PRO A 115 9.87 -7.58 -5.71
C PRO A 115 8.63 -6.68 -5.80
N ASN A 116 8.20 -6.36 -7.02
CA ASN A 116 7.05 -5.49 -7.31
C ASN A 116 5.85 -6.24 -7.90
N TYR A 117 5.87 -7.57 -7.84
CA TYR A 117 4.76 -8.42 -8.26
C TYR A 117 4.24 -9.24 -7.08
N SER A 118 2.97 -9.13 -6.78
CA SER A 118 2.29 -9.97 -5.79
C SER A 118 0.97 -10.47 -6.36
N VAL A 119 0.73 -11.76 -6.24
CA VAL A 119 -0.58 -12.35 -6.53
C VAL A 119 -1.50 -11.95 -5.38
N GLN A 120 -2.60 -11.28 -5.70
CA GLN A 120 -3.68 -10.98 -4.74
C GLN A 120 -4.64 -12.14 -4.62
#